data_0c0dc6e744da2f497d0ca61116eaff6a
#
_entry.id   0c0dc6e744da2f497d0ca61116eaff6a
#
_cell.length_a   1.000
_cell.length_b   1.000
_cell.length_c   1.000
_cell.angle_alpha   90.00
_cell.angle_beta   90.00
_cell.angle_gamma   90.00
#
_symmetry.space_group_name_H-M   'P 1'
#
loop_
_entity.id
_entity.type
_entity.pdbx_description
1 polymer ?
#
loop_
_entity_poly.entity_id
_entity_poly.type
_entity_poly.pdbx_seq_one_letter_code
_entity_poly.pdbx_strand_id
1 'polypeptide(L)'
;MARIPYADCKDEAVRPLADRIVAERGEILHLYQMLMHSAPLAEGWLNYLTAVRQKTSLSGALRELIIMRVALLNNAPYEADQHAPIALREGVSQAKLDALNDWRSCALFDAQEQAVLAYTDAMTRQIQVPDAVFAAVNALHSPQQMVEITATVAAYNMVSRFLEAFQIHSHDAR
;
A
#
# COMPACT_ATOMS: atom_id res chain seq x y z
N MET A 1 -2.91 -17.61 -11.28
CA MET A 1 -1.95 -18.47 -10.53
C MET A 1 -0.59 -17.79 -10.56
N ALA A 2 0.07 -17.69 -9.41
CA ALA A 2 1.39 -17.07 -9.33
C ALA A 2 2.43 -17.76 -10.24
N ARG A 3 3.45 -17.00 -10.68
CA ARG A 3 4.49 -17.47 -11.62
C ARG A 3 5.47 -18.47 -11.03
N ILE A 4 5.61 -18.50 -9.71
CA ILE A 4 6.36 -19.52 -8.97
C ILE A 4 5.49 -20.02 -7.81
N PRO A 5 5.73 -21.23 -7.27
CA PRO A 5 4.96 -21.73 -6.14
C PRO A 5 5.16 -20.85 -4.90
N TYR A 6 4.15 -20.79 -4.04
CA TYR A 6 4.27 -20.17 -2.74
C TYR A 6 5.18 -21.00 -1.83
N ALA A 7 5.94 -20.32 -0.96
CA ALA A 7 6.79 -20.99 0.02
C ALA A 7 5.95 -21.75 1.06
N ASP A 8 6.45 -22.89 1.52
CA ASP A 8 5.87 -23.60 2.66
C ASP A 8 6.23 -22.88 3.96
N CYS A 9 5.27 -22.16 4.52
CA CYS A 9 5.44 -21.42 5.79
C CYS A 9 5.59 -22.34 7.01
N LYS A 10 5.47 -23.66 6.86
CA LYS A 10 5.72 -24.66 7.92
C LYS A 10 7.17 -25.10 7.99
N ASP A 11 7.97 -24.77 6.97
CA ASP A 11 9.41 -25.06 6.97
C ASP A 11 10.07 -24.41 8.21
N GLU A 12 10.89 -25.18 8.91
CA GLU A 12 11.54 -24.75 10.16
C GLU A 12 12.40 -23.50 9.97
N ALA A 13 12.99 -23.31 8.79
CA ALA A 13 13.81 -22.14 8.49
C ALA A 13 13.05 -20.81 8.47
N VAL A 14 11.75 -20.82 8.14
CA VAL A 14 10.92 -19.62 8.01
C VAL A 14 9.80 -19.55 9.06
N ARG A 15 9.54 -20.64 9.78
CA ARG A 15 8.44 -20.72 10.76
C ARG A 15 8.46 -19.62 11.83
N PRO A 16 9.60 -19.26 12.45
CA PRO A 16 9.60 -18.17 13.43
C PRO A 16 9.13 -16.83 12.84
N LEU A 17 9.47 -16.55 11.59
CA LEU A 17 9.03 -15.35 10.89
C LEU A 17 7.54 -15.47 10.49
N ALA A 18 7.09 -16.65 10.08
CA ALA A 18 5.69 -16.93 9.79
C ALA A 18 4.80 -16.70 11.01
N ASP A 19 5.20 -17.23 12.18
CA ASP A 19 4.49 -17.03 13.45
C ASP A 19 4.43 -15.55 13.84
N ARG A 20 5.52 -14.80 13.64
CA ARG A 20 5.55 -13.36 13.86
C ARG A 20 4.60 -12.61 12.93
N ILE A 21 4.54 -12.97 11.64
CA ILE A 21 3.62 -12.36 10.68
C ILE A 21 2.17 -12.61 11.12
N VAL A 22 1.83 -13.82 11.54
CA VAL A 22 0.49 -14.13 12.06
C VAL A 22 0.17 -13.28 13.28
N ALA A 23 1.11 -13.13 14.22
CA ALA A 23 0.92 -12.30 15.41
C ALA A 23 0.69 -10.82 15.07
N GLU A 24 1.39 -10.27 14.07
CA GLU A 24 1.29 -8.86 13.67
C GLU A 24 0.14 -8.56 12.68
N ARG A 25 -0.28 -9.55 11.86
CA ARG A 25 -1.22 -9.37 10.75
C ARG A 25 -2.50 -10.20 10.83
N GLY A 26 -2.56 -11.18 11.74
CA GLY A 26 -3.68 -12.10 11.89
C GLY A 26 -3.57 -13.34 10.98
N GLU A 27 -3.01 -13.21 9.81
CA GLU A 27 -2.81 -14.30 8.83
C GLU A 27 -1.57 -14.06 7.97
N ILE A 28 -1.13 -15.13 7.26
CA ILE A 28 -0.07 -15.01 6.27
C ILE A 28 -0.70 -14.77 4.90
N LEU A 29 -0.58 -13.56 4.39
CA LEU A 29 -1.05 -13.20 3.06
C LEU A 29 -0.15 -13.84 1.99
N HIS A 30 -0.68 -14.05 0.78
CA HIS A 30 0.07 -14.56 -0.37
C HIS A 30 1.35 -13.76 -0.67
N LEU A 31 1.33 -12.44 -0.46
CA LEU A 31 2.51 -11.59 -0.52
C LEU A 31 3.64 -12.11 0.37
N TYR A 32 3.34 -12.42 1.64
CA TYR A 32 4.34 -12.92 2.57
C TYR A 32 4.76 -14.36 2.27
N GLN A 33 3.84 -15.21 1.81
CA GLN A 33 4.20 -16.54 1.34
C GLN A 33 5.20 -16.48 0.18
N MET A 34 5.04 -15.52 -0.73
CA MET A 34 5.99 -15.31 -1.81
C MET A 34 7.33 -14.77 -1.29
N LEU A 35 7.31 -13.78 -0.40
CA LEU A 35 8.51 -13.20 0.21
C LEU A 35 9.32 -14.20 1.04
N MET A 36 8.67 -15.24 1.61
CA MET A 36 9.32 -16.28 2.42
C MET A 36 10.37 -17.10 1.66
N HIS A 37 10.39 -17.09 0.33
CA HIS A 37 11.52 -17.63 -0.43
C HIS A 37 12.85 -16.93 -0.10
N SER A 38 12.79 -15.73 0.53
CA SER A 38 13.94 -15.02 1.07
C SER A 38 13.59 -14.45 2.45
N ALA A 39 13.86 -15.20 3.50
CA ALA A 39 13.56 -14.81 4.88
C ALA A 39 14.10 -13.40 5.25
N PRO A 40 15.33 -12.99 4.87
CA PRO A 40 15.81 -11.64 5.15
C PRO A 40 14.97 -10.54 4.47
N LEU A 41 14.49 -10.78 3.25
CA LEU A 41 13.62 -9.82 2.55
C LEU A 41 12.24 -9.76 3.18
N ALA A 42 11.66 -10.92 3.53
CA ALA A 42 10.36 -10.99 4.21
C ALA A 42 10.38 -10.25 5.55
N GLU A 43 11.44 -10.40 6.33
CA GLU A 43 11.62 -9.71 7.61
C GLU A 43 11.77 -8.18 7.43
N GLY A 44 12.64 -7.75 6.51
CA GLY A 44 12.83 -6.33 6.19
C GLY A 44 11.53 -5.68 5.71
N TRP A 45 10.78 -6.39 4.87
CA TRP A 45 9.49 -5.96 4.36
C TRP A 45 8.44 -5.80 5.47
N LEU A 46 8.33 -6.81 6.34
CA LEU A 46 7.44 -6.77 7.50
C LEU A 46 7.74 -5.56 8.37
N ASN A 47 9.01 -5.35 8.73
CA ASN A 47 9.43 -4.24 9.58
C ASN A 47 9.10 -2.88 8.95
N TYR A 48 9.42 -2.70 7.67
CA TYR A 48 9.17 -1.44 6.96
C TYR A 48 7.67 -1.17 6.79
N LEU A 49 6.90 -2.15 6.33
CA LEU A 49 5.45 -1.95 6.17
C LEU A 49 4.71 -1.83 7.51
N THR A 50 5.22 -2.43 8.59
CA THR A 50 4.69 -2.18 9.93
C THR A 50 4.92 -0.72 10.34
N ALA A 51 6.10 -0.16 10.05
CA ALA A 51 6.36 1.26 10.31
C ALA A 51 5.40 2.15 9.51
N VAL A 52 5.29 1.95 8.19
CA VAL A 52 4.41 2.75 7.31
C VAL A 52 2.94 2.66 7.71
N ARG A 53 2.45 1.47 8.07
CA ARG A 53 1.02 1.25 8.32
C ARG A 53 0.57 1.57 9.74
N GLN A 54 1.45 1.43 10.74
CA GLN A 54 1.04 1.43 12.15
C GLN A 54 1.78 2.45 13.01
N LYS A 55 2.89 3.05 12.51
CA LYS A 55 3.73 3.92 13.34
C LYS A 55 3.85 5.34 12.79
N THR A 56 3.17 5.66 11.69
CA THR A 56 3.11 7.01 11.14
C THR A 56 2.04 7.85 11.85
N SER A 57 2.16 9.17 11.73
CA SER A 57 1.19 10.14 12.26
C SER A 57 0.02 10.40 11.30
N LEU A 58 0.05 9.81 10.09
CA LEU A 58 -1.03 9.93 9.12
C LEU A 58 -2.31 9.26 9.64
N SER A 59 -3.46 9.90 9.37
CA SER A 59 -4.74 9.23 9.60
C SER A 59 -4.84 7.96 8.77
N GLY A 60 -5.54 6.95 9.33
CA GLY A 60 -5.78 5.71 8.59
C GLY A 60 -6.47 5.96 7.26
N ALA A 61 -7.48 6.86 7.24
CA ALA A 61 -8.20 7.21 6.02
C ALA A 61 -7.28 7.78 4.94
N LEU A 62 -6.41 8.74 5.28
CA LEU A 62 -5.49 9.35 4.31
C LEU A 62 -4.47 8.33 3.79
N ARG A 63 -3.93 7.49 4.68
CA ARG A 63 -3.02 6.41 4.31
C ARG A 63 -3.67 5.45 3.32
N GLU A 64 -4.89 5.00 3.62
CA GLU A 64 -5.59 4.05 2.75
C GLU A 64 -6.01 4.69 1.41
N LEU A 65 -6.34 5.98 1.36
CA LEU A 65 -6.56 6.69 0.09
C LEU A 65 -5.32 6.66 -0.80
N ILE A 66 -4.12 6.88 -0.23
CA ILE A 66 -2.85 6.77 -0.96
C ILE A 66 -2.68 5.35 -1.50
N ILE A 67 -2.85 4.35 -0.64
CA ILE A 67 -2.65 2.93 -0.98
C ILE A 67 -3.58 2.50 -2.11
N MET A 68 -4.87 2.77 -1.96
CA MET A 68 -5.88 2.44 -2.97
C MET A 68 -5.62 3.16 -4.29
N ARG A 69 -5.16 4.43 -4.24
CA ARG A 69 -4.82 5.15 -5.46
C ARG A 69 -3.60 4.56 -6.16
N VAL A 70 -2.55 4.17 -5.43
CA VAL A 70 -1.38 3.47 -6.00
C VAL A 70 -1.79 2.15 -6.64
N ALA A 71 -2.60 1.35 -5.96
CA ALA A 71 -3.10 0.07 -6.47
C ALA A 71 -3.84 0.22 -7.79
N LEU A 72 -4.73 1.22 -7.90
CA LEU A 72 -5.46 1.53 -9.13
C LEU A 72 -4.53 1.98 -10.26
N LEU A 73 -3.57 2.87 -9.97
CA LEU A 73 -2.64 3.39 -10.97
C LEU A 73 -1.71 2.31 -11.54
N ASN A 74 -1.35 1.34 -10.72
CA ASN A 74 -0.46 0.23 -11.08
C ASN A 74 -1.23 -1.01 -11.59
N ASN A 75 -2.57 -0.98 -11.67
CA ASN A 75 -3.41 -2.13 -11.98
C ASN A 75 -3.07 -3.35 -11.10
N ALA A 76 -2.98 -3.13 -9.79
CA ALA A 76 -2.65 -4.15 -8.78
C ALA A 76 -3.93 -4.62 -8.03
N PRO A 77 -4.74 -5.51 -8.62
CA PRO A 77 -6.03 -5.90 -8.06
C PRO A 77 -5.89 -6.58 -6.70
N TYR A 78 -4.88 -7.41 -6.49
CA TYR A 78 -4.64 -8.03 -5.19
C TYR A 78 -4.45 -7.00 -4.08
N GLU A 79 -3.69 -5.94 -4.34
CA GLU A 79 -3.47 -4.86 -3.38
C GLU A 79 -4.78 -4.13 -3.09
N ALA A 80 -5.56 -3.81 -4.11
CA ALA A 80 -6.87 -3.19 -3.97
C ALA A 80 -7.84 -4.06 -3.16
N ASP A 81 -7.91 -5.37 -3.44
CA ASP A 81 -8.77 -6.32 -2.71
C ASP A 81 -8.42 -6.38 -1.22
N GLN A 82 -7.12 -6.37 -0.88
CA GLN A 82 -6.66 -6.42 0.50
C GLN A 82 -6.92 -5.11 1.25
N HIS A 83 -6.82 -3.96 0.57
CA HIS A 83 -6.89 -2.65 1.20
C HIS A 83 -8.28 -2.02 1.20
N ALA A 84 -9.17 -2.35 0.28
CA ALA A 84 -10.53 -1.80 0.26
C ALA A 84 -11.31 -2.01 1.58
N PRO A 85 -11.34 -3.23 2.19
CA PRO A 85 -11.98 -3.42 3.49
C PRO A 85 -11.31 -2.64 4.62
N ILE A 86 -9.99 -2.41 4.53
CA ILE A 86 -9.25 -1.64 5.53
C ILE A 86 -9.62 -0.16 5.38
N ALA A 87 -9.63 0.37 4.17
CA ALA A 87 -10.01 1.74 3.87
C ALA A 87 -11.40 2.09 4.43
N LEU A 88 -12.37 1.20 4.24
CA LEU A 88 -13.72 1.36 4.80
C LEU A 88 -13.69 1.42 6.34
N ARG A 89 -12.94 0.55 7.00
CA ARG A 89 -12.80 0.55 8.47
C ARG A 89 -12.09 1.80 9.00
N GLU A 90 -11.16 2.35 8.23
CA GLU A 90 -10.42 3.58 8.56
C GLU A 90 -11.22 4.86 8.23
N GLY A 91 -12.46 4.73 7.72
CA GLY A 91 -13.38 5.84 7.51
C GLY A 91 -13.41 6.41 6.09
N VAL A 92 -12.75 5.78 5.12
CA VAL A 92 -12.95 6.12 3.70
C VAL A 92 -14.33 5.61 3.28
N SER A 93 -15.19 6.48 2.73
CA SER A 93 -16.51 6.06 2.27
C SER A 93 -16.43 5.23 0.99
N GLN A 94 -17.39 4.32 0.78
CA GLN A 94 -17.49 3.57 -0.47
C GLN A 94 -17.54 4.51 -1.69
N ALA A 95 -18.32 5.60 -1.59
CA ALA A 95 -18.41 6.60 -2.65
C ALA A 95 -17.04 7.21 -3.03
N LYS A 96 -16.13 7.43 -2.06
CA LYS A 96 -14.76 7.88 -2.35
C LYS A 96 -13.94 6.79 -3.03
N LEU A 97 -14.06 5.53 -2.60
CA LEU A 97 -13.36 4.42 -3.25
C LEU A 97 -13.80 4.25 -4.72
N ASP A 98 -15.09 4.32 -4.97
CA ASP A 98 -15.65 4.22 -6.33
C ASP A 98 -15.22 5.38 -7.23
N ALA A 99 -15.06 6.59 -6.66
CA ALA A 99 -14.67 7.81 -7.37
C ALA A 99 -13.15 7.97 -7.54
N LEU A 100 -12.31 7.10 -6.94
CA LEU A 100 -10.86 7.28 -6.95
C LEU A 100 -10.23 7.35 -8.34
N ASN A 101 -10.80 6.67 -9.34
CA ASN A 101 -10.29 6.74 -10.71
C ASN A 101 -10.43 8.16 -11.30
N ASP A 102 -11.54 8.82 -11.02
CA ASP A 102 -11.89 10.14 -11.54
C ASP A 102 -11.94 11.20 -10.45
N TRP A 103 -11.11 11.06 -9.43
CA TRP A 103 -11.12 11.90 -8.25
C TRP A 103 -11.06 13.41 -8.54
N ARG A 104 -10.39 13.80 -9.64
CA ARG A 104 -10.26 15.21 -10.03
C ARG A 104 -11.58 15.87 -10.43
N SER A 105 -12.51 15.10 -10.96
CA SER A 105 -13.84 15.57 -11.37
C SER A 105 -14.90 15.40 -10.30
N CYS A 106 -14.51 14.90 -9.11
CA CYS A 106 -15.41 14.54 -8.03
C CYS A 106 -15.28 15.49 -6.83
N ALA A 107 -16.41 16.02 -6.35
CA ALA A 107 -16.45 16.94 -5.20
C ALA A 107 -16.39 16.22 -3.83
N LEU A 108 -16.20 14.91 -3.78
CA LEU A 108 -16.16 14.16 -2.52
C LEU A 108 -14.86 14.33 -1.74
N PHE A 109 -13.78 14.70 -2.42
CA PHE A 109 -12.45 14.83 -1.82
C PHE A 109 -12.20 16.28 -1.37
N ASP A 110 -11.78 16.44 -0.14
CA ASP A 110 -11.39 17.76 0.37
C ASP A 110 -10.04 18.24 -0.20
N ALA A 111 -9.64 19.47 0.12
CA ALA A 111 -8.42 20.08 -0.42
C ALA A 111 -7.14 19.30 -0.03
N GLN A 112 -7.10 18.73 1.18
CA GLN A 112 -5.97 17.94 1.66
C GLN A 112 -5.88 16.61 0.89
N GLU A 113 -7.00 15.92 0.75
CA GLU A 113 -7.07 14.66 0.01
C GLU A 113 -6.73 14.86 -1.48
N GLN A 114 -7.25 15.93 -2.11
CA GLN A 114 -6.93 16.26 -3.50
C GLN A 114 -5.44 16.54 -3.71
N ALA A 115 -4.81 17.30 -2.81
CA ALA A 115 -3.37 17.56 -2.88
C ALA A 115 -2.55 16.26 -2.76
N VAL A 116 -2.89 15.38 -1.81
CA VAL A 116 -2.20 14.10 -1.61
C VAL A 116 -2.44 13.15 -2.78
N LEU A 117 -3.65 13.10 -3.35
CA LEU A 117 -3.95 12.28 -4.53
C LEU A 117 -3.17 12.78 -5.77
N ALA A 118 -3.05 14.11 -5.96
CA ALA A 118 -2.23 14.68 -7.03
C ALA A 118 -0.74 14.33 -6.88
N TYR A 119 -0.23 14.37 -5.64
CA TYR A 119 1.13 13.97 -5.31
C TYR A 119 1.36 12.47 -5.57
N THR A 120 0.42 11.62 -5.15
CA THR A 120 0.43 10.18 -5.39
C THR A 120 0.45 9.86 -6.89
N ASP A 121 -0.38 10.56 -7.69
CA ASP A 121 -0.40 10.43 -9.13
C ASP A 121 0.97 10.77 -9.76
N ALA A 122 1.55 11.92 -9.36
CA ALA A 122 2.84 12.37 -9.88
C ALA A 122 3.97 11.40 -9.54
N MET A 123 4.11 11.00 -8.28
CA MET A 123 5.14 10.04 -7.86
C MET A 123 5.00 8.70 -8.57
N THR A 124 3.78 8.20 -8.73
CA THR A 124 3.53 6.86 -9.28
C THR A 124 3.77 6.83 -10.79
N ARG A 125 3.31 7.87 -11.52
CA ARG A 125 3.37 7.90 -12.99
C ARG A 125 4.65 8.49 -13.56
N GLN A 126 5.24 9.47 -12.85
CA GLN A 126 6.32 10.31 -13.40
C GLN A 126 7.64 10.16 -12.65
N ILE A 127 7.63 9.58 -11.42
CA ILE A 127 8.75 9.52 -10.47
C ILE A 127 9.09 10.94 -9.94
N GLN A 128 9.35 11.90 -10.84
CA GLN A 128 9.60 13.29 -10.49
C GLN A 128 8.29 14.01 -10.20
N VAL A 129 8.22 14.64 -9.03
CA VAL A 129 7.04 15.42 -8.61
C VAL A 129 7.26 16.88 -9.04
N PRO A 130 6.36 17.49 -9.81
CA PRO A 130 6.44 18.90 -10.16
C PRO A 130 6.40 19.79 -8.91
N ASP A 131 7.19 20.88 -8.89
CA ASP A 131 7.30 21.78 -7.74
C ASP A 131 5.95 22.30 -7.25
N ALA A 132 5.02 22.64 -8.14
CA ALA A 132 3.69 23.08 -7.78
C ALA A 132 2.87 22.02 -7.03
N VAL A 133 3.01 20.73 -7.42
CA VAL A 133 2.33 19.62 -6.77
C VAL A 133 2.95 19.38 -5.39
N PHE A 134 4.28 19.41 -5.29
CA PHE A 134 4.98 19.31 -4.00
C PHE A 134 4.58 20.45 -3.06
N ALA A 135 4.60 21.69 -3.54
CA ALA A 135 4.25 22.86 -2.74
C ALA A 135 2.80 22.80 -2.19
N ALA A 136 1.86 22.32 -2.99
CA ALA A 136 0.46 22.18 -2.58
C ALA A 136 0.29 21.21 -1.39
N VAL A 137 0.98 20.06 -1.40
CA VAL A 137 0.94 19.12 -0.27
C VAL A 137 1.71 19.65 0.93
N ASN A 138 2.90 20.22 0.69
CA ASN A 138 3.77 20.75 1.74
C ASN A 138 3.11 21.91 2.52
N ALA A 139 2.24 22.68 1.88
CA ALA A 139 1.49 23.77 2.55
C ALA A 139 0.46 23.26 3.57
N LEU A 140 0.05 21.99 3.48
CA LEU A 140 -1.01 21.38 4.31
C LEU A 140 -0.47 20.37 5.33
N HIS A 141 0.83 20.03 5.27
CA HIS A 141 1.42 18.97 6.08
C HIS A 141 2.76 19.38 6.70
N SER A 142 3.03 18.84 7.89
CA SER A 142 4.34 19.01 8.53
C SER A 142 5.45 18.26 7.75
N PRO A 143 6.74 18.60 7.96
CA PRO A 143 7.86 17.87 7.37
C PRO A 143 7.80 16.35 7.67
N GLN A 144 7.38 15.97 8.88
CA GLN A 144 7.18 14.57 9.25
C GLN A 144 6.12 13.91 8.36
N GLN A 145 4.94 14.54 8.23
CA GLN A 145 3.85 14.02 7.39
C GLN A 145 4.24 13.96 5.91
N MET A 146 5.02 14.92 5.42
CA MET A 146 5.55 14.88 4.05
C MET A 146 6.43 13.65 3.81
N VAL A 147 7.31 13.31 4.76
CA VAL A 147 8.13 12.08 4.70
C VAL A 147 7.24 10.84 4.75
N GLU A 148 6.24 10.81 5.62
CA GLU A 148 5.33 9.68 5.79
C GLU A 148 4.42 9.46 4.56
N ILE A 149 3.89 10.53 3.96
CA ILE A 149 3.14 10.48 2.68
C ILE A 149 4.05 9.92 1.57
N THR A 150 5.24 10.49 1.42
CA THR A 150 6.20 10.07 0.39
C THR A 150 6.61 8.60 0.58
N ALA A 151 6.91 8.20 1.82
CA ALA A 151 7.25 6.82 2.15
C ALA A 151 6.08 5.87 1.87
N THR A 152 4.83 6.26 2.15
CA THR A 152 3.64 5.45 1.86
C THR A 152 3.47 5.24 0.36
N VAL A 153 3.54 6.30 -0.45
CA VAL A 153 3.46 6.20 -1.92
C VAL A 153 4.57 5.28 -2.46
N ALA A 154 5.82 5.48 -2.02
CA ALA A 154 6.97 4.69 -2.47
C ALA A 154 6.83 3.21 -2.06
N ALA A 155 6.44 2.94 -0.82
CA ALA A 155 6.24 1.59 -0.31
C ALA A 155 5.20 0.81 -1.12
N TYR A 156 4.05 1.41 -1.40
CA TYR A 156 2.99 0.74 -2.13
C TYR A 156 3.24 0.62 -3.64
N ASN A 157 4.04 1.51 -4.22
CA ASN A 157 4.61 1.28 -5.54
C ASN A 157 5.56 0.09 -5.57
N MET A 158 6.35 -0.14 -4.52
CA MET A 158 7.17 -1.33 -4.36
C MET A 158 6.29 -2.59 -4.24
N VAL A 159 5.25 -2.54 -3.39
CA VAL A 159 4.30 -3.65 -3.19
C VAL A 159 3.61 -4.02 -4.50
N SER A 160 2.99 -3.07 -5.19
CA SER A 160 2.30 -3.31 -6.46
C SER A 160 3.22 -3.98 -7.49
N ARG A 161 4.44 -3.46 -7.67
CA ARG A 161 5.40 -4.02 -8.63
C ARG A 161 5.82 -5.45 -8.29
N PHE A 162 5.97 -5.75 -7.01
CA PHE A 162 6.28 -7.11 -6.57
C PHE A 162 5.10 -8.05 -6.84
N LEU A 163 3.89 -7.67 -6.47
CA LEU A 163 2.68 -8.46 -6.68
C LEU A 163 2.46 -8.78 -8.16
N GLU A 164 2.53 -7.76 -9.01
CA GLU A 164 2.29 -7.90 -10.44
C GLU A 164 3.42 -8.68 -11.15
N ALA A 165 4.68 -8.50 -10.72
CA ALA A 165 5.80 -9.27 -11.27
C ALA A 165 5.64 -10.77 -11.05
N PHE A 166 5.10 -11.20 -9.90
CA PHE A 166 4.82 -12.60 -9.57
C PHE A 166 3.41 -13.06 -9.93
N GLN A 167 2.53 -12.15 -10.40
CA GLN A 167 1.11 -12.43 -10.69
C GLN A 167 0.40 -13.07 -9.49
N ILE A 168 0.53 -12.42 -8.34
CA ILE A 168 -0.14 -12.84 -7.11
C ILE A 168 -1.60 -12.38 -7.16
N HIS A 169 -2.55 -13.30 -6.95
CA HIS A 169 -3.97 -13.03 -7.00
C HIS A 169 -4.69 -13.46 -5.73
N SER A 170 -5.81 -12.78 -5.39
CA SER A 170 -6.61 -13.08 -4.21
C SER A 170 -7.25 -14.48 -4.23
N HIS A 171 -7.41 -15.05 -5.43
CA HIS A 171 -8.02 -16.37 -5.65
C HIS A 171 -7.00 -17.50 -5.81
N ASP A 172 -5.71 -17.23 -5.63
CA ASP A 172 -4.71 -18.28 -5.65
C ASP A 172 -4.95 -19.30 -4.53
N ALA A 173 -4.72 -20.59 -4.82
CA ALA A 173 -4.83 -21.63 -3.80
C ALA A 173 -3.75 -21.41 -2.71
N ARG A 174 -4.15 -21.61 -1.46
CA ARG A 174 -3.25 -21.57 -0.28
C ARG A 174 -2.74 -22.96 0.03
#